data_a845ef7e4fbbaf7e26d2b2f09f4e11b3
#
_entry.id   a845ef7e4fbbaf7e26d2b2f09f4e11b3
#
_cell.length_a   1.000
_cell.length_b   1.000
_cell.length_c   1.000
_cell.angle_alpha   90.00
_cell.angle_beta   90.00
_cell.angle_gamma   90.00
#
_symmetry.space_group_name_H-M   'P 1'
#
loop_
_entity.id
_entity.type
_entity.pdbx_description
1 polymer ?
#
loop_
_entity_poly.entity_id
_entity_poly.type
_entity_poly.pdbx_seq_one_letter_code
_entity_poly.pdbx_strand_id
1 'polypeptide(L)'
;MRYSIQDFIQLIAQLRNPNGGCPWDLKQNYDSMIPCLTEETYEVIDAIQKKDIANLREELGDLLLQVVFFSQLASEDGYFTFDDVLNDVSEKIVRRHPHVFGDATAGNEEEALARWNSIKAQEKSAQKQQSILDNVPNAFPALLRAQKIQKQCAKIGFDWNELEPVFAKVEEELKEVRDEVNQTPRNQERIEEEIGDLFFATVNLSRHLKCNAEEALRKANNKFEQRFRKVEGKALERGVSLKDLSLIEMDILWDEVKKEEK
;
A
#
# COMPACT_ATOMS: atom_id res chain seq x y z
N MET A 1 -35.06 10.06 -0.13
CA MET A 1 -35.02 8.64 0.26
C MET A 1 -33.56 8.35 0.69
N ARG A 2 -33.33 7.60 1.75
CA ARG A 2 -31.97 7.17 2.12
C ARG A 2 -31.88 5.68 1.83
N TYR A 3 -30.83 5.28 1.13
CA TYR A 3 -30.56 3.87 0.86
C TYR A 3 -29.89 3.21 2.07
N SER A 4 -30.29 1.98 2.37
CA SER A 4 -29.63 1.08 3.32
C SER A 4 -28.57 0.24 2.61
N ILE A 5 -27.76 -0.48 3.37
CA ILE A 5 -26.81 -1.45 2.79
C ILE A 5 -27.54 -2.56 2.01
N GLN A 6 -28.70 -2.98 2.47
CA GLN A 6 -29.51 -4.01 1.77
C GLN A 6 -30.04 -3.49 0.44
N ASP A 7 -30.48 -2.22 0.40
CA ASP A 7 -30.89 -1.59 -0.87
C ASP A 7 -29.71 -1.54 -1.84
N PHE A 8 -28.51 -1.23 -1.35
CA PHE A 8 -27.29 -1.14 -2.16
C PHE A 8 -26.88 -2.49 -2.74
N ILE A 9 -26.91 -3.56 -1.94
CA ILE A 9 -26.67 -4.93 -2.42
C ILE A 9 -27.65 -5.29 -3.54
N GLN A 10 -28.94 -4.95 -3.35
CA GLN A 10 -29.96 -5.20 -4.38
C GLN A 10 -29.74 -4.40 -5.66
N LEU A 11 -29.26 -3.15 -5.57
CA LEU A 11 -28.89 -2.34 -6.74
C LEU A 11 -27.80 -3.02 -7.56
N ILE A 12 -26.75 -3.52 -6.92
CA ILE A 12 -25.67 -4.21 -7.62
C ILE A 12 -26.14 -5.54 -8.23
N ALA A 13 -26.94 -6.30 -7.50
CA ALA A 13 -27.57 -7.51 -8.04
C ALA A 13 -28.46 -7.21 -9.26
N GLN A 14 -29.17 -6.08 -9.28
CA GLN A 14 -29.96 -5.65 -10.41
C GLN A 14 -29.12 -5.24 -11.61
N LEU A 15 -27.98 -4.52 -11.40
CA LEU A 15 -27.04 -4.20 -12.47
C LEU A 15 -26.49 -5.46 -13.16
N ARG A 16 -26.31 -6.54 -12.42
CA ARG A 16 -25.82 -7.83 -12.91
C ARG A 16 -26.93 -8.84 -13.25
N ASN A 17 -28.17 -8.41 -13.31
CA ASN A 17 -29.27 -9.32 -13.68
C ASN A 17 -29.20 -9.66 -15.18
N PRO A 18 -29.12 -10.96 -15.56
CA PRO A 18 -29.10 -11.39 -16.97
C PRO A 18 -30.27 -10.89 -17.79
N ASN A 19 -31.40 -10.65 -17.12
CA ASN A 19 -32.63 -10.20 -17.75
C ASN A 19 -32.86 -8.69 -17.51
N GLY A 20 -32.06 -7.85 -18.16
CA GLY A 20 -32.25 -6.40 -18.14
C GLY A 20 -31.29 -5.61 -17.26
N GLY A 21 -30.21 -6.22 -16.81
CA GLY A 21 -29.09 -5.53 -16.13
C GLY A 21 -28.25 -4.72 -17.11
N CYS A 22 -27.22 -4.10 -16.58
CA CYS A 22 -26.30 -3.29 -17.36
C CYS A 22 -25.35 -4.16 -18.22
N PRO A 23 -25.27 -3.95 -19.53
CA PRO A 23 -24.42 -4.77 -20.40
C PRO A 23 -22.92 -4.70 -20.09
N TRP A 24 -22.45 -3.61 -19.47
CA TRP A 24 -21.08 -3.48 -19.05
C TRP A 24 -20.82 -4.28 -17.77
N ASP A 25 -21.68 -4.13 -16.75
CA ASP A 25 -21.56 -4.84 -15.48
C ASP A 25 -21.64 -6.36 -15.66
N LEU A 26 -22.51 -6.82 -16.55
CA LEU A 26 -22.67 -8.24 -16.88
C LEU A 26 -21.41 -8.90 -17.47
N LYS A 27 -20.54 -8.12 -18.10
CA LYS A 27 -19.27 -8.62 -18.67
C LYS A 27 -18.14 -8.67 -17.66
N GLN A 28 -18.29 -8.00 -16.52
CA GLN A 28 -17.21 -7.95 -15.51
C GLN A 28 -17.06 -9.28 -14.80
N ASN A 29 -15.82 -9.58 -14.42
CA ASN A 29 -15.41 -10.72 -13.62
C ASN A 29 -14.36 -10.29 -12.59
N TYR A 30 -13.86 -11.22 -11.77
CA TYR A 30 -12.90 -10.91 -10.73
C TYR A 30 -11.64 -10.21 -11.29
N ASP A 31 -11.07 -10.71 -12.38
CA ASP A 31 -9.84 -10.17 -12.95
C ASP A 31 -10.05 -8.78 -13.56
N SER A 32 -11.17 -8.58 -14.27
CA SER A 32 -11.46 -7.30 -14.91
C SER A 32 -11.73 -6.17 -13.91
N MET A 33 -12.13 -6.50 -12.68
CA MET A 33 -12.42 -5.52 -11.62
C MET A 33 -11.21 -5.23 -10.70
N ILE A 34 -10.08 -5.95 -10.85
CA ILE A 34 -8.86 -5.66 -10.07
C ILE A 34 -8.35 -4.22 -10.30
N PRO A 35 -8.30 -3.69 -11.55
CA PRO A 35 -7.89 -2.30 -11.76
C PRO A 35 -8.76 -1.30 -11.00
N CYS A 36 -10.10 -1.44 -11.05
CA CYS A 36 -11.02 -0.57 -10.32
C CYS A 36 -10.77 -0.62 -8.81
N LEU A 37 -10.70 -1.82 -8.22
CA LEU A 37 -10.39 -1.96 -6.78
C LEU A 37 -9.07 -1.27 -6.39
N THR A 38 -8.07 -1.35 -7.26
CA THR A 38 -6.76 -0.72 -7.03
C THR A 38 -6.86 0.80 -7.09
N GLU A 39 -7.58 1.33 -8.09
CA GLU A 39 -7.84 2.76 -8.29
C GLU A 39 -8.56 3.35 -7.08
N GLU A 40 -9.73 2.82 -6.71
CA GLU A 40 -10.49 3.28 -5.54
C GLU A 40 -9.68 3.22 -4.24
N THR A 41 -8.85 2.18 -4.09
CA THR A 41 -7.96 2.09 -2.92
C THR A 41 -6.97 3.25 -2.86
N TYR A 42 -6.39 3.65 -3.99
CA TYR A 42 -5.45 4.77 -4.05
C TYR A 42 -6.14 6.12 -3.97
N GLU A 43 -7.36 6.27 -4.45
CA GLU A 43 -8.17 7.50 -4.35
C GLU A 43 -8.58 7.76 -2.90
N VAL A 44 -8.99 6.73 -2.15
CA VAL A 44 -9.17 6.83 -0.68
C VAL A 44 -7.88 7.31 0.00
N ILE A 45 -6.73 6.76 -0.36
CA ILE A 45 -5.43 7.15 0.22
C ILE A 45 -5.12 8.61 -0.11
N ASP A 46 -5.34 9.04 -1.35
CA ASP A 46 -5.10 10.41 -1.82
C ASP A 46 -6.00 11.42 -1.09
N ALA A 47 -7.31 11.12 -0.97
CA ALA A 47 -8.27 11.95 -0.23
C ALA A 47 -7.86 12.13 1.25
N ILE A 48 -7.40 11.05 1.92
CA ILE A 48 -6.88 11.10 3.30
C ILE A 48 -5.67 12.03 3.39
N GLN A 49 -4.75 11.96 2.44
CA GLN A 49 -3.52 12.74 2.45
C GLN A 49 -3.76 14.21 2.18
N LYS A 50 -4.66 14.51 1.26
CA LYS A 50 -5.10 15.87 0.96
C LYS A 50 -5.98 16.45 2.05
N LYS A 51 -6.43 15.63 3.02
CA LYS A 51 -7.40 15.97 4.06
C LYS A 51 -8.72 16.46 3.45
N ASP A 52 -9.06 15.96 2.28
CA ASP A 52 -10.30 16.25 1.58
C ASP A 52 -11.39 15.30 2.08
N ILE A 53 -12.14 15.77 3.08
CA ILE A 53 -13.20 14.96 3.73
C ILE A 53 -14.38 14.73 2.79
N ALA A 54 -14.65 15.66 1.88
CA ALA A 54 -15.76 15.50 0.92
C ALA A 54 -15.43 14.38 -0.07
N ASN A 55 -14.23 14.43 -0.66
CA ASN A 55 -13.73 13.38 -1.56
C ASN A 55 -13.57 12.03 -0.83
N LEU A 56 -13.04 12.02 0.39
CA LEU A 56 -12.91 10.79 1.18
C LEU A 56 -14.26 10.05 1.34
N ARG A 57 -15.36 10.80 1.47
CA ARG A 57 -16.69 10.19 1.57
C ARG A 57 -17.12 9.55 0.25
N GLU A 58 -16.79 10.16 -0.87
CA GLU A 58 -17.05 9.66 -2.21
C GLU A 58 -16.27 8.36 -2.43
N GLU A 59 -14.96 8.41 -2.27
CA GLU A 59 -14.05 7.28 -2.50
C GLU A 59 -14.31 6.07 -1.58
N LEU A 60 -14.73 6.32 -0.32
CA LEU A 60 -15.19 5.23 0.55
C LEU A 60 -16.48 4.58 0.03
N GLY A 61 -17.33 5.32 -0.67
CA GLY A 61 -18.50 4.77 -1.35
C GLY A 61 -18.12 3.88 -2.52
N ASP A 62 -17.14 4.30 -3.33
CA ASP A 62 -16.68 3.56 -4.49
C ASP A 62 -15.86 2.32 -4.06
N LEU A 63 -15.07 2.42 -3.01
CA LEU A 63 -14.43 1.24 -2.41
C LEU A 63 -15.49 0.25 -1.85
N LEU A 64 -16.58 0.72 -1.22
CA LEU A 64 -17.67 -0.12 -0.80
C LEU A 64 -18.37 -0.78 -1.99
N LEU A 65 -18.52 -0.06 -3.11
CA LEU A 65 -19.04 -0.62 -4.36
C LEU A 65 -18.21 -1.83 -4.80
N GLN A 66 -16.88 -1.75 -4.78
CA GLN A 66 -16.01 -2.87 -5.13
C GLN A 66 -16.26 -4.08 -4.22
N VAL A 67 -16.38 -3.87 -2.90
CA VAL A 67 -16.66 -4.96 -1.96
C VAL A 67 -17.99 -5.66 -2.26
N VAL A 68 -19.06 -4.88 -2.50
CA VAL A 68 -20.39 -5.43 -2.81
C VAL A 68 -20.39 -6.11 -4.19
N PHE A 69 -19.69 -5.53 -5.17
CA PHE A 69 -19.61 -6.09 -6.52
C PHE A 69 -18.89 -7.45 -6.53
N PHE A 70 -17.74 -7.57 -5.87
CA PHE A 70 -17.05 -8.86 -5.73
C PHE A 70 -17.87 -9.89 -4.96
N SER A 71 -18.61 -9.46 -3.94
CA SER A 71 -19.52 -10.35 -3.21
C SER A 71 -20.69 -10.83 -4.09
N GLN A 72 -21.18 -9.97 -4.99
CA GLN A 72 -22.20 -10.33 -5.96
C GLN A 72 -21.66 -11.37 -6.97
N LEU A 73 -20.45 -11.18 -7.51
CA LEU A 73 -19.78 -12.18 -8.36
C LEU A 73 -19.67 -13.53 -7.65
N ALA A 74 -19.23 -13.51 -6.38
CA ALA A 74 -19.09 -14.73 -5.59
C ALA A 74 -20.44 -15.42 -5.32
N SER A 75 -21.49 -14.65 -5.14
CA SER A 75 -22.85 -15.17 -4.96
C SER A 75 -23.40 -15.81 -6.26
N GLU A 76 -23.10 -15.23 -7.42
CA GLU A 76 -23.46 -15.80 -8.73
C GLU A 76 -22.75 -17.14 -8.98
N ASP A 77 -21.49 -17.25 -8.53
CA ASP A 77 -20.69 -18.48 -8.61
C ASP A 77 -21.03 -19.50 -7.50
N GLY A 78 -21.89 -19.15 -6.54
CA GLY A 78 -22.29 -20.02 -5.44
C GLY A 78 -21.23 -20.20 -4.35
N TYR A 79 -20.27 -19.28 -4.20
CA TYR A 79 -19.19 -19.36 -3.21
C TYR A 79 -19.60 -18.76 -1.86
N PHE A 80 -20.01 -17.50 -1.83
CA PHE A 80 -20.42 -16.77 -0.63
C PHE A 80 -21.22 -15.51 -0.99
N THR A 81 -21.86 -14.91 0.00
CA THR A 81 -22.64 -13.68 -0.13
C THR A 81 -21.96 -12.51 0.57
N PHE A 82 -22.48 -11.29 0.40
CA PHE A 82 -22.03 -10.14 1.17
C PHE A 82 -22.25 -10.33 2.69
N ASP A 83 -23.35 -10.98 3.07
CA ASP A 83 -23.64 -11.24 4.49
C ASP A 83 -22.59 -12.17 5.11
N ASP A 84 -22.07 -13.15 4.36
CA ASP A 84 -20.96 -13.99 4.81
C ASP A 84 -19.69 -13.18 5.02
N VAL A 85 -19.35 -12.26 4.09
CA VAL A 85 -18.21 -11.35 4.23
C VAL A 85 -18.35 -10.48 5.48
N LEU A 86 -19.54 -9.92 5.69
CA LEU A 86 -19.85 -9.10 6.87
C LEU A 86 -19.75 -9.90 8.17
N ASN A 87 -20.31 -11.12 8.19
CA ASN A 87 -20.24 -12.00 9.35
C ASN A 87 -18.78 -12.36 9.68
N ASP A 88 -18.01 -12.82 8.72
CA ASP A 88 -16.63 -13.23 8.89
C ASP A 88 -15.75 -12.12 9.46
N VAL A 89 -15.88 -10.89 8.94
CA VAL A 89 -15.12 -9.75 9.45
C VAL A 89 -15.57 -9.35 10.86
N SER A 90 -16.89 -9.42 11.14
CA SER A 90 -17.46 -9.08 12.44
C SER A 90 -17.00 -10.07 13.51
N GLU A 91 -17.10 -11.37 13.27
CA GLU A 91 -16.60 -12.39 14.17
C GLU A 91 -15.09 -12.25 14.44
N LYS A 92 -14.32 -11.97 13.39
CA LYS A 92 -12.88 -11.71 13.51
C LYS A 92 -12.59 -10.49 14.39
N ILE A 93 -13.35 -9.40 14.26
CA ILE A 93 -13.19 -8.19 15.09
C ILE A 93 -13.52 -8.51 16.54
N VAL A 94 -14.66 -9.13 16.81
CA VAL A 94 -15.09 -9.53 18.16
C VAL A 94 -14.04 -10.40 18.83
N ARG A 95 -13.61 -11.47 18.15
CA ARG A 95 -12.64 -12.42 18.68
C ARG A 95 -11.27 -11.79 18.97
N ARG A 96 -10.82 -10.83 18.16
CA ARG A 96 -9.52 -10.17 18.33
C ARG A 96 -9.53 -9.02 19.32
N HIS A 97 -10.70 -8.61 19.81
CA HIS A 97 -10.84 -7.53 20.79
C HIS A 97 -11.58 -8.01 22.04
N PRO A 98 -11.12 -9.07 22.74
CA PRO A 98 -11.78 -9.57 23.92
C PRO A 98 -11.76 -8.57 25.10
N HIS A 99 -10.95 -7.52 25.03
CA HIS A 99 -10.94 -6.41 25.98
C HIS A 99 -12.06 -5.39 25.72
N VAL A 100 -12.79 -5.50 24.60
CA VAL A 100 -13.95 -4.65 24.27
C VAL A 100 -15.24 -5.47 24.32
N PHE A 101 -15.20 -6.70 23.79
CA PHE A 101 -16.39 -7.54 23.58
C PHE A 101 -16.45 -8.77 24.52
N GLY A 102 -15.49 -8.92 25.45
CA GLY A 102 -15.40 -10.01 26.41
C GLY A 102 -14.90 -9.54 27.77
N ASP A 103 -14.40 -10.48 28.58
CA ASP A 103 -13.99 -10.24 29.97
C ASP A 103 -12.50 -9.86 30.14
N ALA A 104 -11.73 -9.80 29.05
CA ALA A 104 -10.32 -9.43 29.12
C ALA A 104 -10.15 -7.91 29.31
N THR A 105 -9.01 -7.49 29.86
CA THR A 105 -8.68 -6.08 30.05
C THR A 105 -7.41 -5.72 29.27
N ALA A 106 -7.34 -4.50 28.73
CA ALA A 106 -6.11 -3.90 28.22
C ALA A 106 -6.02 -2.48 28.80
N GLY A 107 -4.94 -2.21 29.53
CA GLY A 107 -4.74 -0.93 30.21
C GLY A 107 -4.15 0.16 29.32
N ASN A 108 -3.60 -0.20 28.17
CA ASN A 108 -2.96 0.70 27.22
C ASN A 108 -2.94 0.13 25.80
N GLU A 109 -2.51 0.94 24.84
CA GLU A 109 -2.42 0.59 23.42
C GLU A 109 -1.47 -0.61 23.18
N GLU A 110 -0.35 -0.66 23.87
CA GLU A 110 0.66 -1.72 23.67
C GLU A 110 0.10 -3.08 24.08
N GLU A 111 -0.61 -3.17 25.19
CA GLU A 111 -1.26 -4.40 25.65
C GLU A 111 -2.38 -4.83 24.69
N ALA A 112 -3.18 -3.90 24.20
CA ALA A 112 -4.23 -4.17 23.22
C ALA A 112 -3.64 -4.73 21.92
N LEU A 113 -2.56 -4.13 21.40
CA LEU A 113 -1.88 -4.54 20.19
C LEU A 113 -1.17 -5.90 20.37
N ALA A 114 -0.51 -6.12 21.50
CA ALA A 114 0.14 -7.39 21.81
C ALA A 114 -0.87 -8.54 21.84
N ARG A 115 -2.02 -8.33 22.48
CA ARG A 115 -3.11 -9.30 22.54
C ARG A 115 -3.68 -9.61 21.16
N TRP A 116 -3.96 -8.56 20.38
CA TRP A 116 -4.45 -8.70 19.02
C TRP A 116 -3.50 -9.51 18.14
N ASN A 117 -2.19 -9.24 18.25
CA ASN A 117 -1.15 -9.97 17.52
C ASN A 117 -1.05 -11.42 17.98
N SER A 118 -1.19 -11.71 19.29
CA SER A 118 -1.19 -13.07 19.85
C SER A 118 -2.33 -13.90 19.29
N ILE A 119 -3.56 -13.38 19.32
CA ILE A 119 -4.75 -14.08 18.80
C ILE A 119 -4.58 -14.33 17.29
N LYS A 120 -4.14 -13.31 16.54
CA LYS A 120 -3.87 -13.44 15.10
C LYS A 120 -2.78 -14.47 14.79
N ALA A 121 -1.78 -14.66 15.65
CA ALA A 121 -0.76 -15.67 15.48
C ALA A 121 -1.31 -17.07 15.73
N GLN A 122 -2.18 -17.25 16.74
CA GLN A 122 -2.86 -18.52 17.01
C GLN A 122 -3.77 -18.95 15.87
N GLU A 123 -4.56 -18.03 15.30
CA GLU A 123 -5.39 -18.29 14.12
C GLU A 123 -4.57 -18.81 12.92
N LYS A 124 -3.39 -18.22 12.71
CA LYS A 124 -2.50 -18.60 11.61
C LYS A 124 -1.81 -19.93 11.84
N SER A 125 -1.48 -20.27 13.09
CA SER A 125 -0.84 -21.55 13.41
C SER A 125 -1.76 -22.76 13.16
N ALA A 126 -3.07 -22.56 13.14
CA ALA A 126 -4.05 -23.58 12.79
C ALA A 126 -4.11 -23.88 11.28
N GLN A 127 -3.56 -23.04 10.43
CA GLN A 127 -3.49 -23.26 8.99
C GLN A 127 -2.18 -24.00 8.66
N LYS A 128 -2.26 -25.10 7.89
CA LYS A 128 -1.08 -25.81 7.37
C LYS A 128 -0.32 -24.89 6.42
N GLN A 129 0.75 -24.26 6.90
CA GLN A 129 1.66 -23.44 6.09
C GLN A 129 2.93 -24.22 5.82
N GLN A 130 3.42 -24.21 4.58
CA GLN A 130 4.71 -24.79 4.19
C GLN A 130 5.84 -23.79 4.43
N SER A 131 5.55 -22.49 4.28
CA SER A 131 6.49 -21.41 4.50
C SER A 131 5.89 -20.29 5.35
N ILE A 132 6.73 -19.63 6.15
CA ILE A 132 6.35 -18.40 6.87
C ILE A 132 5.98 -17.26 5.92
N LEU A 133 6.37 -17.36 4.65
CA LEU A 133 6.14 -16.34 3.61
C LEU A 133 4.82 -16.57 2.86
N ASP A 134 4.14 -17.70 3.01
CA ASP A 134 2.89 -18.02 2.30
C ASP A 134 1.78 -16.96 2.50
N ASN A 135 1.86 -16.22 3.62
CA ASN A 135 0.91 -15.15 3.93
C ASN A 135 1.32 -13.75 3.43
N VAL A 136 2.32 -13.66 2.55
CA VAL A 136 2.72 -12.39 1.94
C VAL A 136 2.23 -12.38 0.49
N PRO A 137 1.12 -11.69 0.18
CA PRO A 137 0.58 -11.64 -1.16
C PRO A 137 1.60 -11.11 -2.18
N ASN A 138 1.66 -11.73 -3.35
CA ASN A 138 2.53 -11.29 -4.44
C ASN A 138 2.05 -9.97 -5.07
N ALA A 139 0.76 -9.67 -4.95
CA ALA A 139 0.14 -8.47 -5.51
C ALA A 139 0.42 -7.18 -4.73
N PHE A 140 1.11 -7.24 -3.60
CA PHE A 140 1.48 -6.02 -2.87
C PHE A 140 2.45 -5.15 -3.68
N PRO A 141 2.38 -3.80 -3.56
CA PRO A 141 3.44 -2.91 -4.01
C PRO A 141 4.82 -3.39 -3.52
N ALA A 142 5.84 -3.25 -4.36
CA ALA A 142 7.12 -3.93 -4.14
C ALA A 142 7.77 -3.59 -2.79
N LEU A 143 7.80 -2.32 -2.39
CA LEU A 143 8.39 -1.91 -1.11
C LEU A 143 7.58 -2.43 0.09
N LEU A 144 6.24 -2.39 -0.02
CA LEU A 144 5.36 -2.94 1.01
C LEU A 144 5.56 -4.46 1.14
N ARG A 145 5.68 -5.18 0.01
CA ARG A 145 5.94 -6.61 -0.02
C ARG A 145 7.28 -6.94 0.62
N ALA A 146 8.35 -6.25 0.24
CA ALA A 146 9.68 -6.42 0.84
C ALA A 146 9.65 -6.24 2.37
N GLN A 147 9.02 -5.16 2.86
CA GLN A 147 8.87 -4.91 4.30
C GLN A 147 8.06 -6.01 5.01
N LYS A 148 7.04 -6.60 4.35
CA LYS A 148 6.26 -7.72 4.90
C LYS A 148 7.08 -9.00 4.97
N ILE A 149 7.85 -9.32 3.92
CA ILE A 149 8.77 -10.46 3.88
C ILE A 149 9.76 -10.36 5.06
N GLN A 150 10.46 -9.24 5.18
CA GLN A 150 11.44 -9.01 6.24
C GLN A 150 10.82 -9.10 7.64
N LYS A 151 9.61 -8.57 7.85
CA LYS A 151 8.87 -8.73 9.11
C LYS A 151 8.52 -10.18 9.44
N GLN A 152 8.29 -11.04 8.46
CA GLN A 152 8.05 -12.46 8.73
C GLN A 152 9.35 -13.18 9.09
N CYS A 153 10.45 -12.89 8.38
CA CYS A 153 11.77 -13.43 8.68
C CYS A 153 12.25 -13.03 10.08
N ALA A 154 12.06 -11.78 10.45
CA ALA A 154 12.41 -11.26 11.79
C ALA A 154 11.71 -12.03 12.93
N LYS A 155 10.47 -12.49 12.75
CA LYS A 155 9.72 -13.24 13.78
C LYS A 155 10.35 -14.60 14.16
N ILE A 156 11.12 -15.17 13.26
CA ILE A 156 11.82 -16.43 13.51
C ILE A 156 13.30 -16.23 13.86
N GLY A 157 13.70 -14.98 14.14
CA GLY A 157 15.07 -14.63 14.50
C GLY A 157 16.02 -14.38 13.31
N PHE A 158 15.51 -14.39 12.07
CA PHE A 158 16.33 -14.02 10.91
C PHE A 158 16.29 -12.51 10.73
N ASP A 159 17.07 -11.81 11.59
CA ASP A 159 17.16 -10.34 11.64
C ASP A 159 18.44 -9.90 12.36
N TRP A 160 18.88 -8.67 12.10
CA TRP A 160 19.93 -8.04 12.88
C TRP A 160 19.35 -7.40 14.15
N ASN A 161 20.07 -7.53 15.26
CA ASN A 161 19.67 -6.90 16.52
C ASN A 161 20.10 -5.42 16.60
N GLU A 162 21.15 -5.07 15.88
CA GLU A 162 21.76 -3.73 15.90
C GLU A 162 21.54 -3.02 14.56
N LEU A 163 21.55 -1.69 14.58
CA LEU A 163 21.30 -0.88 13.39
C LEU A 163 22.52 -0.80 12.47
N GLU A 164 23.73 -0.87 13.02
CA GLU A 164 24.97 -0.72 12.25
C GLU A 164 25.14 -1.77 11.15
N PRO A 165 24.91 -3.07 11.37
CA PRO A 165 24.93 -4.05 10.29
C PRO A 165 23.89 -3.77 9.18
N VAL A 166 22.77 -3.13 9.51
CA VAL A 166 21.75 -2.77 8.53
C VAL A 166 22.23 -1.63 7.62
N PHE A 167 22.92 -0.63 8.17
CA PHE A 167 23.57 0.41 7.37
C PHE A 167 24.68 -0.18 6.50
N ALA A 168 25.54 -1.02 7.09
CA ALA A 168 26.63 -1.67 6.37
C ALA A 168 26.11 -2.46 5.15
N LYS A 169 24.95 -3.12 5.28
CA LYS A 169 24.33 -3.85 4.15
C LYS A 169 23.87 -2.91 3.03
N VAL A 170 23.31 -1.74 3.36
CA VAL A 170 22.94 -0.74 2.33
C VAL A 170 24.18 -0.22 1.59
N GLU A 171 25.28 0.00 2.31
CA GLU A 171 26.56 0.44 1.73
C GLU A 171 27.18 -0.64 0.84
N GLU A 172 27.08 -1.90 1.25
CA GLU A 172 27.51 -3.08 0.48
C GLU A 172 26.76 -3.15 -0.86
N GLU A 173 25.41 -3.12 -0.85
CA GLU A 173 24.59 -3.17 -2.06
C GLU A 173 24.87 -1.98 -3.00
N LEU A 174 25.04 -0.78 -2.44
CA LEU A 174 25.41 0.39 -3.22
C LEU A 174 26.79 0.22 -3.90
N LYS A 175 27.73 -0.44 -3.22
CA LYS A 175 29.03 -0.75 -3.79
C LYS A 175 28.93 -1.79 -4.89
N GLU A 176 28.12 -2.84 -4.71
CA GLU A 176 27.90 -3.89 -5.72
C GLU A 176 27.29 -3.31 -7.01
N VAL A 177 26.31 -2.40 -6.89
CA VAL A 177 25.83 -1.62 -8.04
C VAL A 177 26.96 -0.89 -8.77
N ARG A 178 27.88 -0.23 -8.03
CA ARG A 178 29.02 0.48 -8.63
C ARG A 178 29.99 -0.47 -9.31
N ASP A 179 30.24 -1.61 -8.70
CA ASP A 179 31.16 -2.61 -9.23
C ASP A 179 30.63 -3.19 -10.56
N GLU A 180 29.32 -3.50 -10.64
CA GLU A 180 28.69 -3.96 -11.87
C GLU A 180 28.66 -2.88 -12.97
N VAL A 181 28.38 -1.62 -12.63
CA VAL A 181 28.40 -0.50 -13.60
C VAL A 181 29.77 -0.28 -14.19
N ASN A 182 30.85 -0.56 -13.45
CA ASN A 182 32.25 -0.36 -13.89
C ASN A 182 32.82 -1.55 -14.67
N GLN A 183 32.10 -2.67 -14.76
CA GLN A 183 32.56 -3.83 -15.56
C GLN A 183 32.54 -3.53 -17.08
N THR A 184 33.41 -4.23 -17.81
CA THR A 184 33.48 -4.15 -19.27
C THR A 184 33.57 -5.57 -19.85
N PRO A 185 32.58 -6.05 -20.61
CA PRO A 185 31.31 -5.36 -20.94
C PRO A 185 30.36 -5.28 -19.76
N ARG A 186 29.51 -4.26 -19.76
CA ARG A 186 28.43 -4.13 -18.76
C ARG A 186 27.39 -5.22 -18.95
N ASN A 187 26.93 -5.79 -17.83
CA ASN A 187 25.81 -6.72 -17.81
C ASN A 187 24.59 -6.03 -17.19
N GLN A 188 23.59 -5.70 -18.02
CA GLN A 188 22.39 -4.98 -17.58
C GLN A 188 21.55 -5.81 -16.61
N GLU A 189 21.45 -7.12 -16.78
CA GLU A 189 20.69 -7.99 -15.86
C GLU A 189 21.31 -8.00 -14.46
N ARG A 190 22.64 -8.03 -14.37
CA ARG A 190 23.34 -7.94 -13.08
C ARG A 190 23.14 -6.58 -12.40
N ILE A 191 23.20 -5.50 -13.16
CA ILE A 191 22.93 -4.15 -12.63
C ILE A 191 21.49 -4.06 -12.09
N GLU A 192 20.51 -4.63 -12.77
CA GLU A 192 19.11 -4.67 -12.32
C GLU A 192 18.95 -5.50 -11.06
N GLU A 193 19.66 -6.62 -10.92
CA GLU A 193 19.70 -7.45 -9.72
C GLU A 193 20.22 -6.65 -8.52
N GLU A 194 21.39 -6.05 -8.63
CA GLU A 194 22.00 -5.27 -7.53
C GLU A 194 21.17 -4.02 -7.15
N ILE A 195 20.50 -3.37 -8.11
CA ILE A 195 19.54 -2.29 -7.83
C ILE A 195 18.36 -2.84 -7.03
N GLY A 196 17.88 -4.04 -7.34
CA GLY A 196 16.82 -4.71 -6.60
C GLY A 196 17.23 -4.99 -5.14
N ASP A 197 18.45 -5.48 -4.93
CA ASP A 197 19.00 -5.79 -3.62
C ASP A 197 19.26 -4.51 -2.80
N LEU A 198 19.71 -3.43 -3.43
CA LEU A 198 19.81 -2.11 -2.80
C LEU A 198 18.46 -1.59 -2.32
N PHE A 199 17.40 -1.72 -3.13
CA PHE A 199 16.04 -1.36 -2.68
C PHE A 199 15.59 -2.23 -1.51
N PHE A 200 15.83 -3.53 -1.56
CA PHE A 200 15.47 -4.46 -0.49
C PHE A 200 16.21 -4.14 0.82
N ALA A 201 17.51 -3.85 0.77
CA ALA A 201 18.32 -3.41 1.91
C ALA A 201 17.81 -2.07 2.48
N THR A 202 17.48 -1.11 1.63
CA THR A 202 16.92 0.20 2.04
C THR A 202 15.56 0.05 2.72
N VAL A 203 14.71 -0.87 2.24
CA VAL A 203 13.43 -1.20 2.91
C VAL A 203 13.68 -1.81 4.29
N ASN A 204 14.72 -2.65 4.42
CA ASN A 204 15.08 -3.22 5.72
C ASN A 204 15.54 -2.14 6.72
N LEU A 205 16.35 -1.19 6.26
CA LEU A 205 16.73 -0.03 7.06
C LEU A 205 15.49 0.78 7.50
N SER A 206 14.55 1.03 6.59
CA SER A 206 13.29 1.71 6.91
C SER A 206 12.51 0.95 7.99
N ARG A 207 12.46 -0.37 7.93
CA ARG A 207 11.78 -1.24 8.91
C ARG A 207 12.42 -1.13 10.30
N HIS A 208 13.76 -1.17 10.39
CA HIS A 208 14.49 -1.01 11.65
C HIS A 208 14.26 0.37 12.27
N LEU A 209 14.17 1.40 11.45
CA LEU A 209 13.84 2.77 11.86
C LEU A 209 12.34 2.98 12.13
N LYS A 210 11.51 1.92 12.12
CA LYS A 210 10.05 1.95 12.30
C LYS A 210 9.32 2.83 11.27
N CYS A 211 9.91 3.02 10.09
CA CYS A 211 9.29 3.72 8.97
C CYS A 211 8.57 2.73 8.06
N ASN A 212 7.45 3.17 7.47
CA ASN A 212 6.82 2.47 6.36
C ASN A 212 7.51 2.93 5.07
N ALA A 213 8.20 2.00 4.37
CA ALA A 213 9.00 2.34 3.19
C ALA A 213 8.14 2.87 2.02
N GLU A 214 6.98 2.25 1.76
CA GLU A 214 6.05 2.68 0.72
C GLU A 214 5.54 4.10 0.98
N GLU A 215 5.10 4.36 2.21
CA GLU A 215 4.61 5.67 2.65
C GLU A 215 5.72 6.73 2.63
N ALA A 216 6.93 6.37 3.04
CA ALA A 216 8.07 7.29 3.05
C ALA A 216 8.44 7.74 1.62
N LEU A 217 8.49 6.79 0.67
CA LEU A 217 8.78 7.12 -0.73
C LEU A 217 7.64 7.93 -1.36
N ARG A 218 6.38 7.58 -1.08
CA ARG A 218 5.23 8.34 -1.56
C ARG A 218 5.25 9.79 -1.06
N LYS A 219 5.55 10.03 0.22
CA LYS A 219 5.74 11.39 0.77
C LYS A 219 6.89 12.14 0.09
N ALA A 220 7.98 11.43 -0.24
CA ALA A 220 9.08 12.03 -0.96
C ALA A 220 8.67 12.44 -2.39
N ASN A 221 7.91 11.58 -3.09
CA ASN A 221 7.37 11.89 -4.42
C ASN A 221 6.46 13.13 -4.38
N ASN A 222 5.49 13.17 -3.46
CA ASN A 222 4.59 14.32 -3.31
C ASN A 222 5.35 15.62 -2.99
N LYS A 223 6.36 15.53 -2.10
CA LYS A 223 7.22 16.68 -1.79
C LYS A 223 8.01 17.15 -3.01
N PHE A 224 8.56 16.21 -3.78
CA PHE A 224 9.28 16.55 -5.02
C PHE A 224 8.33 17.22 -6.02
N GLU A 225 7.16 16.65 -6.27
CA GLU A 225 6.17 17.20 -7.19
C GLU A 225 5.73 18.61 -6.80
N GLN A 226 5.38 18.81 -5.53
CA GLN A 226 4.98 20.13 -5.03
C GLN A 226 6.08 21.18 -5.23
N ARG A 227 7.35 20.82 -4.96
CA ARG A 227 8.48 21.71 -5.18
C ARG A 227 8.68 21.98 -6.66
N PHE A 228 8.60 20.95 -7.49
CA PHE A 228 8.81 21.10 -8.92
C PHE A 228 7.74 22.02 -9.55
N ARG A 229 6.48 21.89 -9.15
CA ARG A 229 5.40 22.81 -9.55
C ARG A 229 5.70 24.27 -9.15
N LYS A 230 6.34 24.51 -8.01
CA LYS A 230 6.79 25.87 -7.63
C LYS A 230 7.95 26.35 -8.50
N VAL A 231 8.86 25.46 -8.88
CA VAL A 231 9.93 25.78 -9.85
C VAL A 231 9.34 26.17 -11.20
N GLU A 232 8.33 25.43 -11.69
CA GLU A 232 7.58 25.79 -12.91
C GLU A 232 6.95 27.20 -12.79
N GLY A 233 6.30 27.47 -11.65
CA GLY A 233 5.72 28.79 -11.36
C GLY A 233 6.76 29.91 -11.41
N LYS A 234 7.92 29.71 -10.76
CA LYS A 234 9.02 30.71 -10.76
C LYS A 234 9.60 30.95 -12.16
N ALA A 235 9.75 29.90 -12.96
CA ALA A 235 10.18 30.03 -14.34
C ALA A 235 9.17 30.87 -15.17
N LEU A 236 7.88 30.60 -15.00
CA LEU A 236 6.80 31.32 -15.66
C LEU A 236 6.78 32.77 -15.24
N GLU A 237 6.93 33.11 -13.95
CA GLU A 237 7.03 34.48 -13.42
C GLU A 237 8.21 35.26 -14.02
N ARG A 238 9.30 34.56 -14.33
CA ARG A 238 10.49 35.15 -15.01
C ARG A 238 10.34 35.24 -16.53
N GLY A 239 9.21 34.76 -17.07
CA GLY A 239 8.95 34.77 -18.51
C GLY A 239 9.81 33.79 -19.32
N VAL A 240 10.34 32.75 -18.66
CA VAL A 240 11.19 31.73 -19.29
C VAL A 240 10.52 30.37 -19.25
N SER A 241 10.74 29.54 -20.30
CA SER A 241 10.32 28.19 -20.32
C SER A 241 11.37 27.30 -19.63
N LEU A 242 10.94 26.33 -18.79
CA LEU A 242 11.88 25.37 -18.20
C LEU A 242 12.71 24.63 -19.24
N LYS A 243 12.16 24.41 -20.44
CA LYS A 243 12.87 23.72 -21.55
C LYS A 243 14.06 24.50 -22.08
N ASP A 244 14.07 25.80 -21.86
CA ASP A 244 15.11 26.72 -22.32
C ASP A 244 16.19 26.96 -21.24
N LEU A 245 15.98 26.44 -20.03
CA LEU A 245 16.91 26.56 -18.91
C LEU A 245 17.89 25.38 -18.88
N SER A 246 19.13 25.70 -18.55
CA SER A 246 20.12 24.68 -18.20
C SER A 246 19.78 24.02 -16.84
N LEU A 247 20.35 22.84 -16.58
CA LEU A 247 20.20 22.15 -15.28
C LEU A 247 20.65 23.05 -14.11
N ILE A 248 21.71 23.85 -14.31
CA ILE A 248 22.22 24.77 -13.27
C ILE A 248 21.19 25.85 -12.94
N GLU A 249 20.54 26.42 -13.96
CA GLU A 249 19.50 27.43 -13.77
C GLU A 249 18.26 26.84 -13.09
N MET A 250 17.85 25.62 -13.47
CA MET A 250 16.76 24.93 -12.81
C MET A 250 17.10 24.61 -11.34
N ASP A 251 18.34 24.25 -11.03
CA ASP A 251 18.78 23.95 -9.67
C ASP A 251 18.81 25.22 -8.78
N ILE A 252 19.11 26.38 -9.35
CA ILE A 252 18.97 27.68 -8.66
C ILE A 252 17.51 27.92 -8.26
N LEU A 253 16.56 27.69 -9.17
CA LEU A 253 15.13 27.84 -8.88
C LEU A 253 14.68 26.82 -7.81
N TRP A 254 15.18 25.61 -7.88
CA TRP A 254 14.91 24.58 -6.88
C TRP A 254 15.41 24.94 -5.49
N ASP A 255 16.61 25.50 -5.38
CA ASP A 255 17.17 25.96 -4.11
C ASP A 255 16.45 27.18 -3.54
N GLU A 256 15.93 28.07 -4.40
CA GLU A 256 15.04 29.15 -3.97
C GLU A 256 13.76 28.59 -3.33
N VAL A 257 13.09 27.64 -3.99
CA VAL A 257 11.89 26.98 -3.45
C VAL A 257 12.17 26.31 -2.10
N LYS A 258 13.31 25.62 -1.96
CA LYS A 258 13.72 24.99 -0.69
C LYS A 258 13.95 26.00 0.45
N LYS A 259 14.44 27.22 0.12
CA LYS A 259 14.64 28.28 1.12
C LYS A 259 13.33 28.90 1.61
N GLU A 260 12.31 28.96 0.76
CA GLU A 260 10.98 29.47 1.11
C GLU A 260 10.16 28.50 2.00
N GLU A 261 10.58 27.25 2.08
CA GLU A 261 9.92 26.22 2.90
C GLU A 261 10.52 26.10 4.30
N LYS A 262 11.60 26.81 4.59
CA LYS A 262 12.26 26.84 5.91
C LYS A 262 11.80 28.04 6.74
#